data_003c725076900480bf26b030bf9f9582
#
_entry.id   003c725076900480bf26b030bf9f9582
#
_cell.length_a   1.000
_cell.length_b   1.000
_cell.length_c   1.000
_cell.angle_alpha   90.00
_cell.angle_beta   90.00
_cell.angle_gamma   90.00
#
_symmetry.space_group_name_H-M   'P 1'
#
loop_
_entity.id
_entity.type
_entity.pdbx_description
1 polymer ?
#
loop_
_entity_poly.entity_id
_entity_poly.type
_entity_poly.pdbx_seq_one_letter_code
_entity_poly.pdbx_strand_id
1 'polypeptide(L)'
;QINNEIDRISDQTEFNTQSLINGNLSRRVYSDLQGVNQLSVSDSYTAGVYGITVTEDARQAIAVGAGSITMSSTASITKEQEGTISINGYKISISEGDTLDKVMGKIIDGVNITGGSAFTVKDLNNDTAANGTDYAGYVPTADYAGSTLVIMTNQYGSDQKMNITCDNAELADILGMPQAATQDGIYVEGSDVKAEIATGDDGKRIGFADSAILSTKGTVITVTDVNNKEFSMDVPGNAAGTVFDDSNNDGQSAAGAGTARTISQEVTDVGTMSIHVGANQDQVIVIDIPAITTYSLGTEHMNVMTQYTASRAISTVDEAINKTNKIRSRIGAYENRFDHTTNNLEVSSENLTKSLSTMIDTDMSEEMTTYTSETVLTQAATSILAQANERPSQVLQLLQ
;
A
#
# COMPACT_ATOMS: atom_id res chain seq x y z
N GLN A 1 11.66 -15.61 -7.99
CA GLN A 1 11.96 -16.42 -6.80
C GLN A 1 11.96 -15.55 -5.54
N ILE A 2 12.73 -14.44 -5.50
CA ILE A 2 12.79 -13.55 -4.32
C ILE A 2 11.41 -12.95 -4.00
N ASN A 3 10.70 -12.44 -4.99
CA ASN A 3 9.36 -11.91 -4.80
C ASN A 3 8.39 -12.96 -4.21
N ASN A 4 8.39 -14.17 -4.76
CA ASN A 4 7.57 -15.26 -4.23
C ASN A 4 7.92 -15.60 -2.78
N GLU A 5 9.19 -15.46 -2.39
CA GLU A 5 9.63 -15.70 -1.02
C GLU A 5 9.19 -14.57 -0.07
N ILE A 6 9.20 -13.31 -0.52
CA ILE A 6 8.67 -12.18 0.24
C ILE A 6 7.19 -12.40 0.53
N ASP A 7 6.39 -12.71 -0.51
CA ASP A 7 4.96 -12.95 -0.35
C ASP A 7 4.68 -14.18 0.52
N ARG A 8 5.48 -15.27 0.36
CA ARG A 8 5.38 -16.44 1.22
C ARG A 8 5.66 -16.12 2.70
N ILE A 9 6.70 -15.32 2.98
CA ILE A 9 7.02 -14.88 4.35
C ILE A 9 5.87 -14.02 4.89
N SER A 10 5.34 -13.12 4.06
CA SER A 10 4.21 -12.26 4.44
C SER A 10 2.98 -13.07 4.86
N ASP A 11 2.63 -14.09 4.09
CA ASP A 11 1.45 -14.92 4.33
C ASP A 11 1.64 -15.93 5.48
N GLN A 12 2.86 -16.45 5.65
CA GLN A 12 3.15 -17.49 6.65
C GLN A 12 3.60 -16.94 8.00
N THR A 13 3.87 -15.63 8.11
CA THR A 13 4.22 -15.02 9.40
C THR A 13 2.95 -14.81 10.21
N GLU A 14 2.69 -15.74 11.13
CA GLU A 14 1.51 -15.72 11.97
C GLU A 14 1.85 -15.86 13.46
N PHE A 15 0.99 -15.33 14.29
CA PHE A 15 0.98 -15.55 15.71
C PHE A 15 -0.44 -15.86 16.16
N ASN A 16 -0.62 -16.98 16.86
CA ASN A 16 -1.93 -17.43 17.33
C ASN A 16 -2.99 -17.49 16.21
N THR A 17 -2.61 -18.05 15.05
CA THR A 17 -3.45 -18.17 13.84
C THR A 17 -3.81 -16.84 13.14
N GLN A 18 -3.25 -15.74 13.58
CA GLN A 18 -3.40 -14.43 12.90
C GLN A 18 -2.13 -14.08 12.13
N SER A 19 -2.27 -13.81 10.83
CA SER A 19 -1.18 -13.29 10.01
C SER A 19 -0.85 -11.87 10.43
N LEU A 20 0.46 -11.59 10.64
CA LEU A 20 0.90 -10.34 11.22
C LEU A 20 1.27 -9.27 10.19
N ILE A 21 1.81 -9.67 9.03
CA ILE A 21 2.46 -8.75 8.08
C ILE A 21 1.88 -8.82 6.66
N ASN A 22 0.78 -9.53 6.47
CA ASN A 22 0.08 -9.60 5.17
C ASN A 22 -0.97 -8.49 4.96
N GLY A 23 -1.06 -7.53 5.89
CA GLY A 23 -2.03 -6.43 5.87
C GLY A 23 -3.32 -6.68 6.63
N ASN A 24 -3.53 -7.87 7.21
CA ASN A 24 -4.73 -8.14 8.02
C ASN A 24 -4.80 -7.30 9.28
N LEU A 25 -3.65 -6.87 9.81
CA LEU A 25 -3.54 -5.98 10.97
C LEU A 25 -3.39 -4.50 10.59
N SER A 26 -3.61 -4.17 9.33
CA SER A 26 -3.61 -2.80 8.84
C SER A 26 -5.00 -2.18 8.96
N ARG A 27 -5.05 -0.92 9.31
CA ARG A 27 -6.28 -0.12 9.34
C ARG A 27 -6.94 -0.11 7.97
N ARG A 28 -8.24 -0.39 7.91
CA ARG A 28 -8.98 -0.43 6.64
C ARG A 28 -9.43 0.96 6.22
N VAL A 29 -9.24 1.22 4.93
CA VAL A 29 -9.72 2.43 4.28
C VAL A 29 -10.62 2.03 3.13
N TYR A 30 -11.74 2.72 3.01
CA TYR A 30 -12.69 2.54 1.92
C TYR A 30 -12.63 3.76 1.02
N SER A 31 -12.47 3.51 -0.27
CA SER A 31 -12.46 4.55 -1.30
C SER A 31 -13.80 4.60 -2.02
N ASP A 32 -14.24 5.80 -2.39
CA ASP A 32 -15.38 6.01 -3.29
C ASP A 32 -15.03 5.71 -4.76
N LEU A 33 -13.74 5.63 -5.09
CA LEU A 33 -13.25 5.24 -6.40
C LEU A 33 -12.79 3.79 -6.40
N GLN A 34 -13.32 3.00 -7.33
CA GLN A 34 -12.92 1.62 -7.54
C GLN A 34 -11.49 1.54 -8.11
N GLY A 35 -10.69 0.58 -7.64
CA GLY A 35 -9.31 0.40 -8.09
C GLY A 35 -8.28 1.19 -7.28
N VAL A 36 -8.69 1.97 -6.29
CA VAL A 36 -7.75 2.59 -5.33
C VAL A 36 -7.35 1.55 -4.29
N ASN A 37 -6.05 1.32 -4.18
CA ASN A 37 -5.47 0.40 -3.20
C ASN A 37 -4.73 1.18 -2.12
N GLN A 38 -5.06 0.88 -0.87
CA GLN A 38 -4.33 1.44 0.26
C GLN A 38 -2.98 0.73 0.41
N LEU A 39 -1.90 1.49 0.53
CA LEU A 39 -0.55 0.97 0.78
C LEU A 39 -0.15 1.08 2.26
N SER A 40 -0.38 2.24 2.86
CA SER A 40 -0.04 2.49 4.27
C SER A 40 -0.87 3.62 4.84
N VAL A 41 -1.37 3.44 6.08
CA VAL A 41 -1.91 4.53 6.89
C VAL A 41 -1.27 4.46 8.26
N SER A 42 -0.80 5.60 8.75
CA SER A 42 -0.22 5.69 10.11
C SER A 42 -1.31 5.53 11.17
N ASP A 43 -0.98 4.86 12.27
CA ASP A 43 -1.87 4.68 13.44
C ASP A 43 -2.34 5.99 14.09
N SER A 44 -1.63 7.08 13.81
CA SER A 44 -1.94 8.41 14.31
C SER A 44 -3.06 9.13 13.56
N TYR A 45 -3.55 8.60 12.43
CA TYR A 45 -4.76 9.11 11.78
C TYR A 45 -5.98 8.65 12.55
N THR A 46 -6.97 9.52 12.72
CA THR A 46 -8.26 9.18 13.34
C THR A 46 -9.23 8.65 12.31
N ALA A 47 -10.23 7.88 12.74
CA ALA A 47 -11.33 7.50 11.87
C ALA A 47 -12.02 8.76 11.32
N GLY A 48 -12.29 8.78 10.03
CA GLY A 48 -12.88 9.92 9.35
C GLY A 48 -12.65 9.91 7.85
N VAL A 49 -13.14 10.94 7.17
CA VAL A 49 -13.03 11.10 5.73
C VAL A 49 -11.82 11.98 5.39
N TYR A 50 -11.02 11.52 4.44
CA TYR A 50 -9.82 12.19 3.94
C TYR A 50 -9.98 12.40 2.44
N GLY A 51 -9.85 13.63 1.96
CA GLY A 51 -10.08 13.97 0.55
C GLY A 51 -8.77 14.24 -0.19
N ILE A 52 -8.61 13.62 -1.36
CA ILE A 52 -7.49 13.88 -2.28
C ILE A 52 -8.08 14.14 -3.66
N THR A 53 -7.70 15.25 -4.29
CA THR A 53 -8.13 15.59 -5.64
C THR A 53 -7.03 15.24 -6.62
N VAL A 54 -7.28 14.28 -7.49
CA VAL A 54 -6.40 13.94 -8.62
C VAL A 54 -6.73 14.91 -9.77
N THR A 55 -5.72 15.64 -10.22
CA THR A 55 -5.84 16.65 -11.28
C THR A 55 -5.38 16.14 -12.63
N GLU A 56 -4.38 15.27 -12.65
CA GLU A 56 -3.89 14.59 -13.87
C GLU A 56 -3.53 13.15 -13.53
N ASP A 57 -3.87 12.22 -14.43
CA ASP A 57 -3.54 10.81 -14.29
C ASP A 57 -2.04 10.55 -14.51
N ALA A 58 -1.52 9.52 -13.87
CA ALA A 58 -0.19 9.00 -14.18
C ALA A 58 -0.14 8.45 -15.62
N ARG A 59 1.03 8.51 -16.25
CA ARG A 59 1.21 8.04 -17.62
C ARG A 59 2.39 7.10 -17.76
N GLN A 60 2.22 6.18 -18.69
CA GLN A 60 3.30 5.35 -19.20
C GLN A 60 4.14 6.14 -20.20
N ALA A 61 5.40 5.75 -20.40
CA ALA A 61 6.15 6.23 -21.55
C ALA A 61 5.63 5.51 -22.80
N ILE A 62 5.08 6.26 -23.75
CA ILE A 62 4.42 5.72 -24.94
C ILE A 62 5.07 6.34 -26.19
N ALA A 63 5.51 5.49 -27.10
CA ALA A 63 5.96 5.89 -28.42
C ALA A 63 4.97 5.35 -29.46
N VAL A 64 4.41 6.26 -30.25
CA VAL A 64 3.45 5.95 -31.31
C VAL A 64 4.14 6.12 -32.66
N GLY A 65 3.90 5.21 -33.58
CA GLY A 65 4.40 5.32 -34.96
C GLY A 65 3.85 6.56 -35.66
N ALA A 66 4.67 7.22 -36.47
CA ALA A 66 4.26 8.38 -37.25
C ALA A 66 3.35 8.03 -38.44
N GLY A 67 3.25 6.75 -38.78
CA GLY A 67 2.43 6.24 -39.87
C GLY A 67 2.08 4.78 -39.72
N SER A 68 1.27 4.28 -40.64
CA SER A 68 0.94 2.85 -40.66
C SER A 68 2.09 2.03 -41.25
N ILE A 69 2.20 0.79 -40.80
CA ILE A 69 3.12 -0.22 -41.34
C ILE A 69 2.79 -0.42 -42.83
N THR A 70 3.73 -0.09 -43.71
CA THR A 70 3.56 -0.18 -45.19
C THR A 70 3.95 -1.55 -45.72
N MET A 71 4.67 -2.36 -44.92
CA MET A 71 5.06 -3.71 -45.30
C MET A 71 3.83 -4.63 -45.39
N SER A 72 3.69 -5.32 -46.53
CA SER A 72 2.63 -6.31 -46.72
C SER A 72 2.88 -7.56 -45.86
N SER A 73 1.82 -8.22 -45.42
CA SER A 73 1.88 -9.49 -44.66
C SER A 73 2.61 -10.62 -45.38
N THR A 74 2.63 -10.56 -46.74
CA THR A 74 3.31 -11.57 -47.59
C THR A 74 4.72 -11.16 -48.02
N ALA A 75 5.13 -9.93 -47.72
CA ALA A 75 6.46 -9.42 -48.06
C ALA A 75 7.51 -9.91 -47.03
N SER A 76 8.76 -9.93 -47.48
CA SER A 76 9.91 -10.20 -46.62
C SER A 76 10.89 -9.03 -46.69
N ILE A 77 11.63 -8.82 -45.62
CA ILE A 77 12.71 -7.83 -45.53
C ILE A 77 13.72 -8.07 -46.64
N THR A 78 14.04 -7.01 -47.35
CA THR A 78 15.11 -7.03 -48.35
C THR A 78 16.46 -6.70 -47.69
N LYS A 79 17.56 -6.93 -48.42
CA LYS A 79 18.91 -6.63 -47.91
C LYS A 79 19.10 -5.13 -47.62
N GLU A 80 18.40 -4.25 -48.31
CA GLU A 80 18.46 -2.80 -48.08
C GLU A 80 17.69 -2.37 -46.86
N GLN A 81 16.72 -3.19 -46.40
CA GLN A 81 15.85 -2.97 -45.27
C GLN A 81 16.33 -3.70 -43.99
N GLU A 82 17.42 -4.48 -44.08
CA GLU A 82 17.97 -5.12 -42.87
C GLU A 82 18.56 -4.06 -41.93
N GLY A 83 18.40 -4.25 -40.63
CA GLY A 83 18.88 -3.29 -39.64
C GLY A 83 18.66 -3.73 -38.19
N THR A 84 19.00 -2.84 -37.29
CA THR A 84 18.85 -3.07 -35.86
C THR A 84 17.96 -2.00 -35.24
N ILE A 85 16.95 -2.44 -34.51
CA ILE A 85 16.15 -1.58 -33.64
C ILE A 85 16.70 -1.74 -32.24
N SER A 86 16.99 -0.63 -31.56
CA SER A 86 17.43 -0.65 -30.17
C SER A 86 16.40 0.02 -29.29
N ILE A 87 16.00 -0.66 -28.21
CA ILE A 87 15.04 -0.16 -27.21
C ILE A 87 15.72 -0.19 -25.85
N ASN A 88 15.94 0.99 -25.27
CA ASN A 88 16.68 1.14 -24.00
C ASN A 88 18.04 0.40 -24.02
N GLY A 89 18.73 0.39 -25.19
CA GLY A 89 20.00 -0.28 -25.38
C GLY A 89 19.91 -1.79 -25.69
N TYR A 90 18.72 -2.39 -25.63
CA TYR A 90 18.51 -3.78 -26.08
C TYR A 90 18.37 -3.82 -27.61
N LYS A 91 19.23 -4.58 -28.27
CA LYS A 91 19.32 -4.62 -29.75
C LYS A 91 18.48 -5.76 -30.32
N ILE A 92 17.60 -5.42 -31.26
CA ILE A 92 16.74 -6.34 -31.98
C ILE A 92 17.21 -6.35 -33.44
N SER A 93 17.80 -7.44 -33.90
CA SER A 93 18.31 -7.56 -35.27
C SER A 93 17.24 -8.08 -36.20
N ILE A 94 16.96 -7.32 -37.26
CA ILE A 94 16.07 -7.65 -38.36
C ILE A 94 16.92 -7.99 -39.57
N SER A 95 16.70 -9.18 -40.12
CA SER A 95 17.56 -9.74 -41.19
C SER A 95 16.77 -9.90 -42.48
N GLU A 96 17.50 -9.94 -43.61
CA GLU A 96 16.95 -10.28 -44.93
C GLU A 96 16.13 -11.58 -44.86
N GLY A 97 14.97 -11.60 -45.47
CA GLY A 97 14.05 -12.76 -45.50
C GLY A 97 13.11 -12.87 -44.26
N ASP A 98 13.20 -11.97 -43.28
CA ASP A 98 12.22 -11.92 -42.21
C ASP A 98 10.86 -11.44 -42.74
N THR A 99 9.80 -12.17 -42.43
CA THR A 99 8.41 -11.77 -42.75
C THR A 99 7.92 -10.74 -41.72
N LEU A 100 6.85 -9.98 -42.05
CA LEU A 100 6.28 -8.99 -41.13
C LEU A 100 5.94 -9.60 -39.78
N ASP A 101 5.31 -10.79 -39.72
CA ASP A 101 4.99 -11.48 -38.47
C ASP A 101 6.22 -11.78 -37.63
N LYS A 102 7.33 -12.16 -38.29
CA LYS A 102 8.58 -12.47 -37.60
C LYS A 102 9.27 -11.19 -37.08
N VAL A 103 9.21 -10.09 -37.87
CA VAL A 103 9.72 -8.78 -37.45
C VAL A 103 8.94 -8.30 -36.21
N MET A 104 7.60 -8.33 -36.29
CA MET A 104 6.76 -7.93 -35.14
C MET A 104 6.96 -8.81 -33.93
N GLY A 105 7.08 -10.13 -34.10
CA GLY A 105 7.42 -11.05 -33.01
C GLY A 105 8.73 -10.66 -32.32
N LYS A 106 9.80 -10.38 -33.09
CA LYS A 106 11.09 -9.93 -32.53
C LYS A 106 10.97 -8.60 -31.78
N ILE A 107 10.18 -7.65 -32.31
CA ILE A 107 9.94 -6.35 -31.64
C ILE A 107 9.19 -6.56 -30.34
N ILE A 108 8.10 -7.33 -30.34
CA ILE A 108 7.28 -7.62 -29.16
C ILE A 108 8.15 -8.31 -28.09
N ASP A 109 8.91 -9.33 -28.46
CA ASP A 109 9.81 -10.04 -27.53
C ASP A 109 10.88 -9.10 -26.96
N GLY A 110 11.49 -8.26 -27.81
CA GLY A 110 12.51 -7.30 -27.38
C GLY A 110 11.94 -6.24 -26.43
N VAL A 111 10.75 -5.73 -26.68
CA VAL A 111 10.07 -4.76 -25.81
C VAL A 111 9.69 -5.40 -24.48
N ASN A 112 9.15 -6.63 -24.49
CA ASN A 112 8.84 -7.37 -23.27
C ASN A 112 10.09 -7.58 -22.38
N ILE A 113 11.26 -7.86 -22.99
CA ILE A 113 12.53 -7.97 -22.27
C ILE A 113 12.90 -6.64 -21.60
N THR A 114 12.58 -5.51 -22.21
CA THR A 114 12.87 -4.18 -21.62
C THR A 114 11.82 -3.71 -20.62
N GLY A 115 10.80 -4.51 -20.31
CA GLY A 115 9.74 -4.18 -19.36
C GLY A 115 8.62 -3.31 -19.95
N GLY A 116 8.43 -3.38 -21.26
CA GLY A 116 7.36 -2.73 -21.99
C GLY A 116 6.44 -3.70 -22.71
N SER A 117 5.51 -3.16 -23.47
CA SER A 117 4.62 -3.87 -24.37
C SER A 117 4.61 -3.20 -25.74
N ALA A 118 4.58 -3.99 -26.79
CA ALA A 118 4.41 -3.49 -28.17
C ALA A 118 3.20 -4.15 -28.80
N PHE A 119 2.41 -3.36 -29.51
CA PHE A 119 1.23 -3.83 -30.22
C PHE A 119 0.96 -2.89 -31.43
N THR A 120 0.04 -3.27 -32.27
CA THR A 120 -0.39 -2.45 -33.39
C THR A 120 -1.85 -2.07 -33.26
N VAL A 121 -2.15 -0.87 -33.70
CA VAL A 121 -3.50 -0.29 -33.68
C VAL A 121 -3.94 0.02 -35.10
N LYS A 122 -5.15 -0.39 -35.47
CA LYS A 122 -5.78 -0.06 -36.73
C LYS A 122 -6.65 1.19 -36.52
N ASP A 123 -6.48 2.20 -37.40
CA ASP A 123 -7.27 3.44 -37.35
C ASP A 123 -7.15 4.31 -36.10
N LEU A 124 -5.93 4.68 -35.70
CA LEU A 124 -5.68 5.64 -34.62
C LEU A 124 -6.50 6.95 -34.72
N ASN A 125 -6.82 7.40 -35.94
CA ASN A 125 -7.55 8.64 -36.18
C ASN A 125 -9.08 8.53 -36.11
N ASN A 126 -9.66 7.33 -35.96
CA ASN A 126 -11.11 7.14 -36.00
C ASN A 126 -11.69 6.53 -34.73
N ASP A 127 -10.87 6.28 -33.74
CA ASP A 127 -11.35 5.70 -32.47
C ASP A 127 -11.66 6.78 -31.45
N THR A 128 -12.91 7.25 -31.50
CA THR A 128 -13.49 8.11 -30.43
C THR A 128 -13.66 7.38 -29.10
N ALA A 129 -13.28 6.10 -29.03
CA ALA A 129 -13.28 5.31 -27.80
C ALA A 129 -11.99 5.43 -26.98
N ALA A 130 -10.99 6.16 -27.46
CA ALA A 130 -9.81 6.55 -26.69
C ALA A 130 -10.15 7.57 -25.57
N ASN A 131 -11.21 7.32 -24.84
CA ASN A 131 -11.50 7.99 -23.59
C ASN A 131 -10.65 7.36 -22.49
N GLY A 132 -9.39 7.71 -22.43
CA GLY A 132 -8.60 7.29 -21.30
C GLY A 132 -7.15 7.04 -21.65
N THR A 133 -6.34 7.37 -20.75
CA THR A 133 -4.91 7.22 -20.57
C THR A 133 -4.37 5.81 -20.80
N ASP A 134 -5.21 4.88 -21.20
CA ASP A 134 -4.89 3.46 -21.21
C ASP A 134 -5.13 2.88 -22.62
N TYR A 135 -4.05 2.61 -23.37
CA TYR A 135 -4.11 1.71 -24.52
C TYR A 135 -4.44 0.26 -24.12
N ALA A 136 -4.64 -0.03 -22.84
CA ALA A 136 -5.04 -1.35 -22.35
C ALA A 136 -6.42 -1.81 -22.86
N GLY A 137 -7.25 -0.90 -23.34
CA GLY A 137 -8.52 -1.21 -24.04
C GLY A 137 -8.38 -1.53 -25.53
N TYR A 138 -7.22 -1.32 -26.12
CA TYR A 138 -6.96 -1.64 -27.53
C TYR A 138 -6.80 -3.13 -27.73
N VAL A 139 -7.64 -3.70 -28.58
CA VAL A 139 -7.48 -5.09 -29.00
C VAL A 139 -6.34 -5.14 -30.02
N PRO A 140 -5.20 -5.81 -29.73
CA PRO A 140 -4.13 -5.99 -30.69
C PRO A 140 -4.68 -6.67 -31.93
N THR A 141 -4.50 -6.06 -33.10
CA THR A 141 -4.89 -6.70 -34.33
C THR A 141 -3.85 -7.73 -34.72
N ALA A 142 -4.28 -8.93 -35.08
CA ALA A 142 -3.40 -9.97 -35.63
C ALA A 142 -2.91 -9.62 -37.04
N ASP A 143 -3.46 -8.59 -37.67
CA ASP A 143 -3.08 -8.08 -39.01
C ASP A 143 -2.23 -6.82 -38.81
N TYR A 144 -0.93 -6.97 -38.86
CA TYR A 144 0.03 -5.87 -38.65
C TYR A 144 0.07 -4.89 -39.85
N ALA A 145 -0.24 -5.34 -41.06
CA ALA A 145 -0.16 -4.49 -42.25
C ALA A 145 -1.23 -3.38 -42.22
N GLY A 146 -0.83 -2.14 -42.46
CA GLY A 146 -1.72 -0.98 -42.43
C GLY A 146 -2.12 -0.52 -41.00
N SER A 147 -1.53 -1.10 -39.95
CA SER A 147 -1.72 -0.71 -38.58
C SER A 147 -0.56 0.16 -38.06
N THR A 148 -0.78 0.99 -37.06
CA THR A 148 0.27 1.82 -36.45
C THR A 148 0.92 1.07 -35.30
N LEU A 149 2.25 1.06 -35.22
CA LEU A 149 3.02 0.45 -34.15
C LEU A 149 2.97 1.35 -32.90
N VAL A 150 2.62 0.78 -31.78
CA VAL A 150 2.66 1.44 -30.45
C VAL A 150 3.58 0.64 -29.56
N ILE A 151 4.50 1.32 -28.91
CA ILE A 151 5.43 0.74 -27.92
C ILE A 151 5.27 1.55 -26.65
N MET A 152 5.03 0.87 -25.52
CA MET A 152 4.82 1.53 -24.23
C MET A 152 5.50 0.77 -23.09
N THR A 153 5.76 1.46 -21.98
CA THR A 153 6.20 0.82 -20.73
C THR A 153 5.01 0.18 -20.00
N ASN A 154 5.24 -0.90 -19.26
CA ASN A 154 4.17 -1.56 -18.50
C ASN A 154 3.81 -0.82 -17.19
N GLN A 155 4.66 0.09 -16.74
CA GLN A 155 4.47 0.85 -15.51
C GLN A 155 4.28 2.33 -15.82
N TYR A 156 3.59 3.03 -14.89
CA TYR A 156 3.34 4.46 -14.94
C TYR A 156 4.44 5.24 -14.22
N GLY A 157 4.58 6.52 -14.57
CA GLY A 157 5.39 7.45 -13.81
C GLY A 157 6.58 8.04 -14.57
N SER A 158 7.11 9.11 -14.05
CA SER A 158 8.25 9.86 -14.61
C SER A 158 9.56 9.07 -14.63
N ASP A 159 9.66 8.04 -13.82
CA ASP A 159 10.79 7.09 -13.84
C ASP A 159 10.75 6.15 -15.06
N GLN A 160 9.62 6.09 -15.76
CA GLN A 160 9.45 5.29 -16.95
C GLN A 160 9.96 6.07 -18.17
N LYS A 161 11.04 5.57 -18.75
CA LYS A 161 11.68 6.19 -19.91
C LYS A 161 11.91 5.15 -20.98
N MET A 162 11.71 5.56 -22.20
CA MET A 162 11.98 4.72 -23.36
C MET A 162 12.78 5.49 -24.38
N ASN A 163 13.85 4.88 -24.86
CA ASN A 163 14.67 5.37 -25.96
C ASN A 163 14.66 4.32 -27.07
N ILE A 164 14.13 4.69 -28.23
CA ILE A 164 14.00 3.81 -29.40
C ILE A 164 14.86 4.39 -30.50
N THR A 165 15.78 3.60 -31.03
CA THR A 165 16.61 3.96 -32.17
C THR A 165 16.54 2.87 -33.25
N CYS A 166 16.61 3.26 -34.51
CA CYS A 166 16.71 2.37 -35.66
C CYS A 166 17.92 2.79 -36.49
N ASP A 167 18.80 1.87 -36.86
CA ASP A 167 20.01 2.17 -37.62
C ASP A 167 19.76 2.23 -39.13
N ASN A 168 18.57 1.82 -39.60
CA ASN A 168 18.18 1.82 -41.02
C ASN A 168 16.91 2.64 -41.26
N ALA A 169 16.98 3.67 -42.10
CA ALA A 169 15.87 4.57 -42.39
C ALA A 169 14.75 3.88 -43.19
N GLU A 170 15.07 2.97 -44.09
CA GLU A 170 14.06 2.23 -44.86
C GLU A 170 13.29 1.25 -43.97
N LEU A 171 14.00 0.60 -43.02
CA LEU A 171 13.36 -0.24 -42.01
C LEU A 171 12.39 0.57 -41.13
N ALA A 172 12.82 1.75 -40.67
CA ALA A 172 11.97 2.63 -39.90
C ALA A 172 10.71 3.07 -40.66
N ASP A 173 10.88 3.42 -41.93
CA ASP A 173 9.76 3.87 -42.77
C ASP A 173 8.72 2.77 -43.05
N ILE A 174 9.16 1.56 -43.36
CA ILE A 174 8.24 0.42 -43.57
C ILE A 174 7.48 0.01 -42.33
N LEU A 175 8.05 0.24 -41.14
CA LEU A 175 7.42 -0.01 -39.83
C LEU A 175 6.62 1.19 -39.32
N GLY A 176 6.57 2.28 -40.08
CA GLY A 176 5.86 3.51 -39.72
C GLY A 176 6.47 4.22 -38.50
N MET A 177 7.77 4.00 -38.21
CA MET A 177 8.45 4.69 -37.12
C MET A 177 8.67 6.15 -37.44
N PRO A 178 8.65 7.08 -36.45
CA PRO A 178 9.03 8.48 -36.69
C PRO A 178 10.47 8.60 -37.20
N GLN A 179 10.74 9.58 -38.08
CA GLN A 179 12.10 9.82 -38.61
C GLN A 179 13.15 10.10 -37.50
N ALA A 180 12.73 10.62 -36.35
CA ALA A 180 13.59 10.79 -35.19
C ALA A 180 14.26 9.48 -34.74
N ALA A 181 13.62 8.32 -34.96
CA ALA A 181 14.21 7.02 -34.60
C ALA A 181 15.56 6.76 -35.31
N THR A 182 15.78 7.31 -36.49
CA THR A 182 17.00 7.10 -37.31
C THR A 182 18.05 8.19 -37.10
N GLN A 183 17.70 9.32 -36.52
CA GLN A 183 18.61 10.46 -36.30
C GLN A 183 19.10 10.56 -34.86
N ASP A 184 18.23 10.97 -33.95
CA ASP A 184 18.56 11.21 -32.55
C ASP A 184 17.95 10.17 -31.58
N GLY A 185 17.10 9.29 -32.13
CA GLY A 185 16.27 8.38 -31.34
C GLY A 185 14.97 9.03 -30.85
N ILE A 186 13.97 8.19 -30.61
CA ILE A 186 12.72 8.62 -29.97
C ILE A 186 12.92 8.47 -28.47
N TYR A 187 12.83 9.59 -27.74
CA TYR A 187 12.89 9.59 -26.28
C TYR A 187 11.53 10.00 -25.73
N VAL A 188 10.91 9.10 -25.02
CA VAL A 188 9.61 9.34 -24.34
C VAL A 188 9.72 9.03 -22.87
N GLU A 189 9.01 9.84 -22.07
CA GLU A 189 8.92 9.70 -20.63
C GLU A 189 7.46 9.56 -20.20
N GLY A 190 7.21 8.74 -19.18
CA GLY A 190 5.94 8.74 -18.48
C GLY A 190 5.80 9.96 -17.56
N SER A 191 4.67 10.09 -16.92
CA SER A 191 4.44 11.13 -15.91
C SER A 191 3.81 10.55 -14.65
N ASP A 192 4.16 11.16 -13.50
CA ASP A 192 3.54 10.83 -12.24
C ASP A 192 2.13 11.42 -12.16
N VAL A 193 1.27 10.77 -11.37
CA VAL A 193 -0.04 11.33 -11.03
C VAL A 193 0.14 12.72 -10.40
N LYS A 194 -0.69 13.69 -10.79
CA LYS A 194 -0.74 14.98 -10.11
C LYS A 194 -1.98 15.04 -9.25
N ALA A 195 -1.78 15.35 -7.99
CA ALA A 195 -2.85 15.41 -7.01
C ALA A 195 -2.63 16.53 -6.00
N GLU A 196 -3.70 16.97 -5.39
CA GLU A 196 -3.73 17.96 -4.33
C GLU A 196 -4.59 17.47 -3.18
N ILE A 197 -4.36 17.97 -1.97
CA ILE A 197 -5.24 17.68 -0.85
C ILE A 197 -6.55 18.41 -1.08
N ALA A 198 -7.66 17.69 -1.07
CA ALA A 198 -8.97 18.26 -1.30
C ALA A 198 -9.35 19.27 -0.21
N THR A 199 -9.98 20.35 -0.60
CA THR A 199 -10.50 21.39 0.29
C THR A 199 -12.02 21.38 0.26
N GLY A 200 -12.64 21.51 1.45
CA GLY A 200 -14.09 21.64 1.57
C GLY A 200 -14.59 23.04 1.19
N ASP A 201 -15.88 23.24 1.21
CA ASP A 201 -16.54 24.52 0.94
C ASP A 201 -16.11 25.64 1.91
N ASP A 202 -15.61 25.27 3.08
CA ASP A 202 -15.06 26.17 4.10
C ASP A 202 -13.58 26.57 3.86
N GLY A 203 -12.98 26.11 2.77
CA GLY A 203 -11.58 26.35 2.40
C GLY A 203 -10.58 25.56 3.23
N LYS A 204 -11.01 24.65 4.10
CA LYS A 204 -10.14 23.77 4.88
C LYS A 204 -9.88 22.46 4.18
N ARG A 205 -8.74 21.87 4.45
CA ARG A 205 -8.38 20.54 3.95
C ARG A 205 -9.28 19.46 4.55
N ILE A 206 -9.76 18.54 3.70
CA ILE A 206 -10.64 17.47 4.13
C ILE A 206 -9.82 16.38 4.83
N GLY A 207 -9.93 16.30 6.16
CA GLY A 207 -9.31 15.27 7.01
C GLY A 207 -7.81 15.46 7.30
N PHE A 208 -7.06 16.13 6.44
CA PHE A 208 -5.63 16.35 6.61
C PHE A 208 -5.32 17.68 7.33
N ALA A 209 -4.20 17.71 8.05
CA ALA A 209 -3.71 18.95 8.66
C ALA A 209 -3.21 19.95 7.60
N ASP A 210 -3.24 21.23 7.93
CA ASP A 210 -2.76 22.28 7.02
C ASP A 210 -1.26 22.17 6.70
N SER A 211 -0.49 21.53 7.57
CA SER A 211 0.94 21.24 7.42
C SER A 211 1.24 20.01 6.55
N ALA A 212 0.24 19.22 6.17
CA ALA A 212 0.45 18.02 5.41
C ALA A 212 1.00 18.31 4.00
N ILE A 213 2.00 17.55 3.58
CA ILE A 213 2.65 17.64 2.27
C ILE A 213 2.28 16.42 1.46
N LEU A 214 1.83 16.65 0.23
CA LEU A 214 1.53 15.60 -0.73
C LEU A 214 2.73 15.41 -1.67
N SER A 215 3.11 14.16 -1.90
CA SER A 215 4.11 13.75 -2.89
C SER A 215 3.55 12.61 -3.73
N THR A 216 3.93 12.60 -5.01
CA THR A 216 3.46 11.59 -5.97
C THR A 216 4.64 10.89 -6.63
N LYS A 217 4.46 9.61 -6.92
CA LYS A 217 5.42 8.81 -7.68
C LYS A 217 4.70 7.69 -8.43
N GLY A 218 4.76 7.71 -9.77
CA GLY A 218 3.93 6.82 -10.58
C GLY A 218 2.45 7.04 -10.31
N THR A 219 1.75 6.01 -9.90
CA THR A 219 0.35 6.02 -9.48
C THR A 219 0.19 6.21 -7.96
N VAL A 220 1.30 6.22 -7.22
CA VAL A 220 1.28 6.29 -5.75
C VAL A 220 1.24 7.74 -5.27
N ILE A 221 0.26 8.04 -4.44
CA ILE A 221 0.10 9.32 -3.74
C ILE A 221 0.43 9.10 -2.26
N THR A 222 1.35 9.89 -1.74
CA THR A 222 1.75 9.84 -0.33
C THR A 222 1.55 11.21 0.30
N VAL A 223 0.77 11.26 1.37
CA VAL A 223 0.58 12.46 2.19
C VAL A 223 1.33 12.27 3.50
N THR A 224 2.22 13.21 3.81
CA THR A 224 3.04 13.18 5.03
C THR A 224 2.80 14.44 5.84
N ASP A 225 2.53 14.31 7.14
CA ASP A 225 2.37 15.42 8.08
C ASP A 225 3.66 15.62 8.91
N VAL A 226 3.77 16.77 9.59
CA VAL A 226 4.92 17.16 10.44
C VAL A 226 5.26 16.16 11.55
N ASN A 227 4.30 15.36 11.99
CA ASN A 227 4.51 14.29 12.97
C ASN A 227 4.93 12.95 12.33
N ASN A 228 5.40 13.00 11.08
CA ASN A 228 5.74 11.82 10.28
C ASN A 228 4.56 10.82 10.12
N LYS A 229 3.34 11.33 10.20
CA LYS A 229 2.14 10.56 9.85
C LYS A 229 2.14 10.39 8.34
N GLU A 230 2.05 9.15 7.89
CA GLU A 230 2.06 8.80 6.48
C GLU A 230 0.72 8.17 6.08
N PHE A 231 0.13 8.70 5.02
CA PHE A 231 -1.02 8.15 4.34
C PHE A 231 -0.62 7.90 2.90
N SER A 232 -0.58 6.66 2.45
CA SER A 232 -0.16 6.29 1.10
C SER A 232 -1.18 5.41 0.43
N MET A 233 -1.54 5.77 -0.80
CA MET A 233 -2.47 5.03 -1.63
C MET A 233 -1.95 4.94 -3.06
N ASP A 234 -2.35 3.87 -3.75
CA ASP A 234 -2.14 3.67 -5.17
C ASP A 234 -3.46 3.91 -5.90
N VAL A 235 -3.45 4.79 -6.90
CA VAL A 235 -4.64 5.15 -7.66
C VAL A 235 -4.58 4.51 -9.06
N PRO A 236 -5.73 4.15 -9.65
CA PRO A 236 -5.74 3.63 -11.01
C PRO A 236 -5.26 4.69 -12.01
N GLY A 237 -4.66 4.26 -13.12
CA GLY A 237 -4.12 5.14 -14.15
C GLY A 237 -5.14 6.07 -14.82
N ASN A 238 -6.44 5.90 -14.55
CA ASN A 238 -7.54 6.73 -15.06
C ASN A 238 -8.37 7.38 -13.93
N ALA A 239 -7.76 7.68 -12.82
CA ALA A 239 -8.44 8.21 -11.63
C ALA A 239 -9.09 9.58 -11.87
N ALA A 240 -8.45 10.47 -12.64
CA ALA A 240 -8.97 11.78 -13.04
C ALA A 240 -9.81 11.72 -14.33
N GLY A 241 -9.78 10.60 -15.06
CA GLY A 241 -10.45 10.46 -16.35
C GLY A 241 -9.85 11.39 -17.43
N THR A 242 -8.54 11.61 -17.38
CA THR A 242 -7.84 12.40 -18.39
C THR A 242 -7.89 11.71 -19.75
N VAL A 243 -8.27 12.46 -20.77
CA VAL A 243 -8.29 11.98 -22.16
C VAL A 243 -6.89 12.10 -22.73
N PHE A 244 -6.43 11.05 -23.39
CA PHE A 244 -5.19 11.06 -24.14
C PHE A 244 -5.36 11.89 -25.41
N ASP A 245 -4.51 12.89 -25.62
CA ASP A 245 -4.49 13.73 -26.81
C ASP A 245 -3.08 13.69 -27.45
N ASP A 246 -2.96 13.03 -28.58
CA ASP A 246 -1.78 13.06 -29.47
C ASP A 246 -2.04 13.95 -30.69
N SER A 247 -2.64 15.12 -30.47
CA SER A 247 -3.00 16.05 -31.54
C SER A 247 -1.80 16.56 -32.33
N ASN A 248 -0.59 16.43 -31.81
CA ASN A 248 0.64 16.91 -32.48
C ASN A 248 1.34 15.84 -33.31
N ASN A 249 0.92 14.58 -33.24
CA ASN A 249 1.50 13.43 -33.99
C ASN A 249 3.05 13.39 -33.93
N ASP A 250 3.63 13.80 -32.79
CA ASP A 250 5.08 13.85 -32.56
C ASP A 250 5.60 12.58 -31.87
N GLY A 251 4.73 11.61 -31.64
CA GLY A 251 5.01 10.40 -30.86
C GLY A 251 5.13 10.64 -29.36
N GLN A 252 4.86 11.86 -28.92
CA GLN A 252 4.81 12.23 -27.50
C GLN A 252 3.37 12.55 -27.10
N SER A 253 2.89 11.83 -26.14
CA SER A 253 1.56 12.01 -25.61
C SER A 253 1.46 13.29 -24.79
N ALA A 254 0.73 14.30 -25.29
CA ALA A 254 0.38 15.47 -24.49
C ALA A 254 -0.74 15.15 -23.49
N ALA A 255 -0.68 15.78 -22.30
CA ALA A 255 -1.75 15.68 -21.31
C ALA A 255 -3.01 16.39 -21.82
N GLY A 256 -4.05 15.64 -22.16
CA GLY A 256 -5.41 16.21 -22.19
C GLY A 256 -5.78 16.67 -20.76
N ALA A 257 -6.35 17.86 -20.64
CA ALA A 257 -6.86 18.32 -19.34
C ALA A 257 -8.05 17.45 -18.94
N GLY A 258 -7.84 16.50 -18.03
CA GLY A 258 -8.90 15.73 -17.39
C GLY A 258 -9.74 16.61 -16.48
N THR A 259 -10.89 16.12 -16.13
CA THR A 259 -11.70 16.74 -15.08
C THR A 259 -11.10 16.32 -13.74
N ALA A 260 -10.58 17.28 -12.96
CA ALA A 260 -10.10 17.00 -11.62
C ALA A 260 -11.16 16.22 -10.82
N ARG A 261 -10.76 15.11 -10.20
CA ARG A 261 -11.65 14.27 -9.43
C ARG A 261 -11.20 14.19 -7.98
N THR A 262 -12.11 14.50 -7.09
CA THR A 262 -11.88 14.31 -5.66
C THR A 262 -12.23 12.87 -5.28
N ILE A 263 -11.27 12.19 -4.65
CA ILE A 263 -11.39 10.84 -4.12
C ILE A 263 -11.54 10.96 -2.61
N SER A 264 -12.65 10.45 -2.08
CA SER A 264 -12.90 10.40 -0.65
C SER A 264 -12.43 9.07 -0.08
N GLN A 265 -11.57 9.13 0.93
CA GLN A 265 -11.02 7.98 1.63
C GLN A 265 -11.59 7.93 3.03
N GLU A 266 -12.42 6.95 3.33
CA GLU A 266 -12.95 6.75 4.68
C GLU A 266 -12.01 5.83 5.47
N VAL A 267 -11.27 6.41 6.40
CA VAL A 267 -10.41 5.69 7.35
C VAL A 267 -11.28 5.18 8.49
N THR A 268 -11.24 3.87 8.75
CA THR A 268 -12.00 3.23 9.83
C THR A 268 -11.06 2.73 10.91
N ASP A 269 -11.57 2.44 12.11
CA ASP A 269 -10.81 1.80 13.18
C ASP A 269 -10.84 0.26 13.09
N VAL A 270 -11.31 -0.28 11.95
CA VAL A 270 -11.38 -1.72 11.70
C VAL A 270 -10.08 -2.22 11.08
N GLY A 271 -9.65 -3.41 11.45
CA GLY A 271 -8.46 -4.09 10.90
C GLY A 271 -7.26 -4.07 11.84
N THR A 272 -7.15 -3.09 12.72
CA THR A 272 -6.07 -3.02 13.70
C THR A 272 -6.29 -4.02 14.84
N MET A 273 -5.19 -4.53 15.42
CA MET A 273 -5.26 -5.35 16.63
C MET A 273 -5.26 -4.43 17.85
N SER A 274 -6.25 -4.58 18.71
CA SER A 274 -6.30 -3.88 20.00
C SER A 274 -6.02 -4.84 21.14
N ILE A 275 -5.02 -4.53 21.96
CA ILE A 275 -4.64 -5.29 23.15
C ILE A 275 -5.07 -4.52 24.37
N HIS A 276 -5.89 -5.14 25.21
CA HIS A 276 -6.33 -4.55 26.47
C HIS A 276 -5.20 -4.56 27.49
N VAL A 277 -4.87 -3.39 28.04
CA VAL A 277 -3.70 -3.17 28.90
C VAL A 277 -4.05 -2.53 30.23
N GLY A 278 -5.29 -2.65 30.67
CA GLY A 278 -5.71 -2.07 31.94
C GLY A 278 -7.07 -2.57 32.42
N ALA A 279 -7.46 -2.18 33.63
CA ALA A 279 -8.70 -2.60 34.25
C ALA A 279 -9.94 -1.79 33.82
N ASN A 280 -9.72 -0.62 33.22
CA ASN A 280 -10.80 0.28 32.83
C ASN A 280 -11.12 0.15 31.34
N GLN A 281 -12.33 0.56 30.96
CA GLN A 281 -12.75 0.65 29.59
C GLN A 281 -11.80 1.56 28.79
N ASP A 282 -11.54 1.22 27.52
CA ASP A 282 -10.71 1.95 26.55
C ASP A 282 -9.20 2.03 26.89
N GLN A 283 -8.72 1.28 27.89
CA GLN A 283 -7.29 1.10 28.13
C GLN A 283 -6.72 0.05 27.18
N VAL A 284 -6.53 0.43 25.91
CA VAL A 284 -6.04 -0.45 24.85
C VAL A 284 -4.80 0.12 24.18
N ILE A 285 -3.89 -0.75 23.74
CA ILE A 285 -2.85 -0.43 22.78
C ILE A 285 -3.32 -0.94 21.43
N VAL A 286 -3.47 -0.03 20.48
CA VAL A 286 -3.80 -0.35 19.10
C VAL A 286 -2.51 -0.59 18.35
N ILE A 287 -2.44 -1.72 17.62
CA ILE A 287 -1.33 -2.11 16.77
C ILE A 287 -1.81 -2.07 15.33
N ASP A 288 -1.08 -1.33 14.50
CA ASP A 288 -1.29 -1.23 13.07
C ASP A 288 0.00 -1.63 12.35
N ILE A 289 -0.05 -2.73 11.62
CA ILE A 289 1.09 -3.25 10.87
C ILE A 289 0.69 -3.27 9.38
N PRO A 290 1.29 -2.40 8.54
CA PRO A 290 1.02 -2.41 7.12
C PRO A 290 1.52 -3.70 6.46
N ALA A 291 0.95 -4.03 5.30
CA ALA A 291 1.36 -5.18 4.52
C ALA A 291 2.83 -5.08 4.09
N ILE A 292 3.55 -6.19 4.19
CA ILE A 292 4.90 -6.37 3.63
C ILE A 292 4.79 -7.41 2.51
N THR A 293 4.25 -6.99 1.38
CA THR A 293 4.09 -7.79 0.17
C THR A 293 4.92 -7.19 -0.96
N THR A 294 5.16 -7.94 -2.01
CA THR A 294 5.85 -7.44 -3.21
C THR A 294 5.13 -6.22 -3.80
N TYR A 295 3.80 -6.21 -3.77
CA TYR A 295 2.98 -5.08 -4.20
C TYR A 295 3.21 -3.84 -3.32
N SER A 296 3.09 -3.94 -2.01
CA SER A 296 3.25 -2.79 -1.09
C SER A 296 4.68 -2.25 -1.08
N LEU A 297 5.67 -3.12 -1.30
CA LEU A 297 7.07 -2.74 -1.45
C LEU A 297 7.38 -2.13 -2.82
N GLY A 298 6.55 -2.38 -3.84
CA GLY A 298 6.74 -1.91 -5.21
C GLY A 298 7.71 -2.77 -6.02
N THR A 299 7.99 -4.01 -5.59
CA THR A 299 8.94 -4.93 -6.24
C THR A 299 8.29 -5.93 -7.19
N GLU A 300 6.95 -5.95 -7.29
CA GLU A 300 6.18 -6.92 -8.07
C GLU A 300 6.62 -6.99 -9.54
N HIS A 301 6.76 -5.84 -10.18
CA HIS A 301 7.11 -5.72 -11.60
C HIS A 301 8.59 -5.43 -11.86
N MET A 302 9.47 -5.77 -10.90
CA MET A 302 10.90 -5.54 -11.03
C MET A 302 11.50 -6.46 -12.10
N ASN A 303 12.26 -5.86 -13.02
CA ASN A 303 12.93 -6.55 -14.12
C ASN A 303 14.43 -6.25 -14.11
N VAL A 304 15.27 -7.26 -14.29
CA VAL A 304 16.74 -7.15 -14.31
C VAL A 304 17.38 -7.70 -15.59
N MET A 305 16.58 -7.86 -16.65
CA MET A 305 17.02 -8.48 -17.89
C MET A 305 17.96 -7.60 -18.71
N THR A 306 17.92 -6.29 -18.54
CA THR A 306 18.77 -5.31 -19.23
C THR A 306 19.52 -4.43 -18.24
N GLN A 307 20.59 -3.77 -18.67
CA GLN A 307 21.32 -2.82 -17.84
C GLN A 307 20.40 -1.67 -17.36
N TYR A 308 19.51 -1.18 -18.22
CA TYR A 308 18.56 -0.14 -17.89
C TYR A 308 17.58 -0.59 -16.80
N THR A 309 16.94 -1.74 -16.99
CA THR A 309 15.97 -2.27 -16.01
C THR A 309 16.64 -2.68 -14.70
N ALA A 310 17.89 -3.22 -14.76
CA ALA A 310 18.67 -3.55 -13.57
C ALA A 310 19.04 -2.30 -12.75
N SER A 311 19.43 -1.20 -13.41
CA SER A 311 19.72 0.06 -12.72
C SER A 311 18.48 0.61 -11.98
N ARG A 312 17.30 0.53 -12.61
CA ARG A 312 16.03 0.90 -11.96
C ARG A 312 15.68 -0.03 -10.79
N ALA A 313 15.90 -1.32 -10.96
CA ALA A 313 15.65 -2.31 -9.91
C ALA A 313 16.44 -2.00 -8.63
N ILE A 314 17.66 -1.46 -8.73
CA ILE A 314 18.46 -1.04 -7.57
C ILE A 314 17.69 0.03 -6.77
N SER A 315 17.19 1.08 -7.43
CA SER A 315 16.43 2.15 -6.75
C SER A 315 15.15 1.60 -6.11
N THR A 316 14.43 0.69 -6.79
CA THR A 316 13.23 0.05 -6.25
C THR A 316 13.55 -0.78 -5.00
N VAL A 317 14.64 -1.53 -5.01
CA VAL A 317 15.09 -2.32 -3.85
C VAL A 317 15.49 -1.41 -2.68
N ASP A 318 16.19 -0.30 -2.94
CA ASP A 318 16.53 0.67 -1.89
C ASP A 318 15.27 1.25 -1.24
N GLU A 319 14.25 1.59 -2.02
CA GLU A 319 12.97 2.05 -1.50
C GLU A 319 12.24 0.97 -0.68
N ALA A 320 12.25 -0.28 -1.14
CA ALA A 320 11.68 -1.41 -0.42
C ALA A 320 12.39 -1.65 0.93
N ILE A 321 13.72 -1.55 0.96
CA ILE A 321 14.51 -1.63 2.20
C ILE A 321 14.13 -0.50 3.15
N ASN A 322 14.00 0.74 2.66
CA ASN A 322 13.60 1.88 3.46
C ASN A 322 12.19 1.73 4.03
N LYS A 323 11.22 1.24 3.25
CA LYS A 323 9.87 0.92 3.71
C LYS A 323 9.90 -0.15 4.80
N THR A 324 10.64 -1.23 4.59
CA THR A 324 10.79 -2.32 5.56
C THR A 324 11.43 -1.83 6.87
N ASN A 325 12.45 -0.97 6.79
CA ASN A 325 13.08 -0.39 7.97
C ASN A 325 12.13 0.53 8.75
N LYS A 326 11.28 1.30 8.08
CA LYS A 326 10.22 2.09 8.73
C LYS A 326 9.24 1.19 9.50
N ILE A 327 8.81 0.08 8.91
CA ILE A 327 7.91 -0.88 9.56
C ILE A 327 8.59 -1.54 10.76
N ARG A 328 9.85 -1.95 10.63
CA ARG A 328 10.63 -2.50 11.76
C ARG A 328 10.76 -1.49 12.91
N SER A 329 11.01 -0.23 12.59
CA SER A 329 11.07 0.83 13.61
C SER A 329 9.73 1.02 14.32
N ARG A 330 8.61 0.94 13.60
CA ARG A 330 7.25 0.98 14.18
C ARG A 330 7.02 -0.21 15.13
N ILE A 331 7.36 -1.42 14.70
CA ILE A 331 7.26 -2.62 15.55
C ILE A 331 8.11 -2.49 16.81
N GLY A 332 9.35 -1.98 16.70
CA GLY A 332 10.20 -1.72 17.86
C GLY A 332 9.62 -0.65 18.82
N ALA A 333 8.89 0.33 18.27
CA ALA A 333 8.18 1.29 19.12
C ALA A 333 7.01 0.64 19.89
N TYR A 334 6.28 -0.29 19.26
CA TYR A 334 5.26 -1.08 19.97
C TYR A 334 5.87 -1.96 21.05
N GLU A 335 6.99 -2.65 20.79
CA GLU A 335 7.72 -3.45 21.76
C GLU A 335 8.08 -2.61 22.99
N ASN A 336 8.71 -1.45 22.81
CA ASN A 336 9.01 -0.53 23.92
C ASN A 336 7.76 -0.10 24.70
N ARG A 337 6.65 0.18 24.01
CA ARG A 337 5.38 0.53 24.68
C ARG A 337 4.86 -0.63 25.51
N PHE A 338 4.95 -1.85 25.03
CA PHE A 338 4.55 -3.04 25.77
C PHE A 338 5.40 -3.26 27.01
N ASP A 339 6.72 -3.11 26.90
CA ASP A 339 7.64 -3.25 28.04
C ASP A 339 7.31 -2.24 29.15
N HIS A 340 7.13 -0.96 28.79
CA HIS A 340 6.73 0.05 29.76
C HIS A 340 5.35 -0.23 30.37
N THR A 341 4.41 -0.70 29.56
CA THR A 341 3.06 -1.02 30.04
C THR A 341 3.06 -2.22 30.95
N THR A 342 3.81 -3.28 30.62
CA THR A 342 3.96 -4.46 31.46
C THR A 342 4.54 -4.11 32.84
N ASN A 343 5.61 -3.32 32.86
CA ASN A 343 6.21 -2.85 34.11
C ASN A 343 5.21 -2.04 34.98
N ASN A 344 4.42 -1.15 34.32
CA ASN A 344 3.39 -0.38 35.04
C ASN A 344 2.25 -1.28 35.57
N LEU A 345 1.85 -2.29 34.80
CA LEU A 345 0.83 -3.24 35.22
C LEU A 345 1.29 -4.12 36.39
N GLU A 346 2.55 -4.55 36.39
CA GLU A 346 3.14 -5.29 37.52
C GLU A 346 3.10 -4.47 38.80
N VAL A 347 3.56 -3.21 38.76
CA VAL A 347 3.50 -2.31 39.94
C VAL A 347 2.06 -2.03 40.36
N SER A 348 1.15 -1.84 39.39
CA SER A 348 -0.28 -1.64 39.72
C SER A 348 -0.91 -2.88 40.34
N SER A 349 -0.59 -4.07 39.84
CA SER A 349 -1.05 -5.34 40.39
C SER A 349 -0.55 -5.55 41.82
N GLU A 350 0.73 -5.25 42.07
CA GLU A 350 1.29 -5.32 43.42
C GLU A 350 0.58 -4.36 44.40
N ASN A 351 0.36 -3.11 43.98
CA ASN A 351 -0.34 -2.12 44.81
C ASN A 351 -1.80 -2.51 45.05
N LEU A 352 -2.50 -3.03 44.05
CA LEU A 352 -3.86 -3.53 44.21
C LEU A 352 -3.91 -4.74 45.15
N THR A 353 -2.96 -5.66 45.06
CA THR A 353 -2.85 -6.81 45.93
C THR A 353 -2.59 -6.39 47.40
N LYS A 354 -1.69 -5.41 47.62
CA LYS A 354 -1.46 -4.81 48.96
C LYS A 354 -2.71 -4.15 49.51
N SER A 355 -3.42 -3.38 48.65
CA SER A 355 -4.66 -2.73 49.07
C SER A 355 -5.76 -3.75 49.42
N LEU A 356 -5.86 -4.81 48.62
CA LEU A 356 -6.79 -5.91 48.86
C LEU A 356 -6.46 -6.62 50.17
N SER A 357 -5.17 -6.93 50.40
CA SER A 357 -4.68 -7.51 51.65
C SER A 357 -5.04 -6.63 52.86
N THR A 358 -4.81 -5.30 52.77
CA THR A 358 -5.15 -4.36 53.84
C THR A 358 -6.66 -4.32 54.13
N MET A 359 -7.52 -4.58 53.14
CA MET A 359 -8.97 -4.56 53.33
C MET A 359 -9.55 -5.90 53.77
N ILE A 360 -8.96 -7.02 53.37
CA ILE A 360 -9.53 -8.37 53.59
C ILE A 360 -8.79 -9.12 54.69
N ASP A 361 -7.49 -8.93 54.86
CA ASP A 361 -6.70 -9.67 55.82
C ASP A 361 -7.03 -9.19 57.24
N THR A 362 -7.45 -10.14 58.07
CA THR A 362 -7.75 -9.91 59.47
C THR A 362 -6.48 -10.08 60.31
N ASP A 363 -6.18 -9.14 61.20
CA ASP A 363 -5.14 -9.35 62.19
C ASP A 363 -5.57 -10.49 63.15
N MET A 364 -4.99 -11.66 62.93
CA MET A 364 -5.30 -12.86 63.67
C MET A 364 -5.04 -12.69 65.16
N SER A 365 -4.11 -11.83 65.54
CA SER A 365 -3.81 -11.58 66.98
C SER A 365 -4.92 -10.78 67.65
N GLU A 366 -5.45 -9.74 66.95
CA GLU A 366 -6.56 -8.93 67.43
C GLU A 366 -7.86 -9.75 67.44
N GLU A 367 -8.14 -10.49 66.37
CA GLU A 367 -9.35 -11.30 66.25
C GLU A 367 -9.35 -12.45 67.25
N MET A 368 -8.22 -13.13 67.49
CA MET A 368 -8.09 -14.16 68.57
C MET A 368 -8.24 -13.57 69.95
N THR A 369 -7.78 -12.34 70.16
CA THR A 369 -7.96 -11.65 71.49
C THR A 369 -9.44 -11.33 71.71
N THR A 370 -10.13 -10.86 70.65
CA THR A 370 -11.57 -10.59 70.67
C THR A 370 -12.35 -11.89 70.89
N TYR A 371 -12.04 -12.94 70.13
CA TYR A 371 -12.67 -14.26 70.30
C TYR A 371 -12.50 -14.87 71.65
N THR A 372 -11.28 -14.79 72.21
CA THR A 372 -11.03 -15.32 73.57
C THR A 372 -11.77 -14.49 74.62
N SER A 373 -11.82 -13.15 74.48
CA SER A 373 -12.57 -12.28 75.40
C SER A 373 -14.07 -12.58 75.31
N GLU A 374 -14.66 -12.73 74.16
CA GLU A 374 -16.07 -13.08 73.99
C GLU A 374 -16.40 -14.48 74.51
N THR A 375 -15.48 -15.44 74.33
CA THR A 375 -15.61 -16.81 74.85
C THR A 375 -15.62 -16.78 76.32
N VAL A 376 -14.70 -16.06 77.00
CA VAL A 376 -14.66 -15.90 78.49
C VAL A 376 -15.92 -15.18 78.95
N LEU A 377 -16.36 -14.13 78.32
CA LEU A 377 -17.63 -13.44 78.66
C LEU A 377 -18.84 -14.37 78.52
N THR A 378 -18.92 -15.19 77.55
CA THR A 378 -20.00 -16.18 77.39
C THR A 378 -19.97 -17.22 78.49
N GLN A 379 -18.80 -17.73 78.81
CA GLN A 379 -18.63 -18.67 79.91
C GLN A 379 -19.00 -18.03 81.30
N ALA A 380 -18.57 -16.79 81.51
CA ALA A 380 -18.93 -16.05 82.74
C ALA A 380 -20.44 -15.77 82.81
N ALA A 381 -21.04 -15.36 81.69
CA ALA A 381 -22.50 -15.09 81.57
C ALA A 381 -23.32 -16.38 81.87
N THR A 382 -22.92 -17.51 81.28
CA THR A 382 -23.60 -18.81 81.57
C THR A 382 -23.44 -19.25 83.01
N SER A 383 -22.28 -19.03 83.61
CA SER A 383 -22.04 -19.30 85.01
C SER A 383 -22.92 -18.43 85.95
N ILE A 384 -22.98 -17.11 85.60
CA ILE A 384 -23.84 -16.17 86.36
C ILE A 384 -25.33 -16.53 86.20
N LEU A 385 -25.75 -16.95 84.98
CA LEU A 385 -27.11 -17.40 84.69
C LEU A 385 -27.45 -18.69 85.48
N ALA A 386 -26.54 -19.65 85.61
CA ALA A 386 -26.68 -20.83 86.42
C ALA A 386 -26.82 -20.44 87.88
N GLN A 387 -25.97 -19.57 88.41
CA GLN A 387 -26.03 -19.08 89.76
C GLN A 387 -27.31 -18.26 90.05
N ALA A 388 -27.77 -17.46 89.07
CA ALA A 388 -29.04 -16.72 89.15
C ALA A 388 -30.25 -17.66 89.20
N ASN A 389 -30.23 -18.79 88.49
CA ASN A 389 -31.26 -19.81 88.53
C ASN A 389 -31.28 -20.65 89.84
N GLU A 390 -30.13 -20.77 90.49
CA GLU A 390 -30.08 -21.47 91.83
C GLU A 390 -30.65 -20.61 92.95
N ARG A 391 -30.61 -19.28 92.86
CA ARG A 391 -31.14 -18.39 93.91
C ARG A 391 -32.63 -18.61 94.23
N PRO A 392 -33.54 -18.70 93.27
CA PRO A 392 -34.96 -19.00 93.56
C PRO A 392 -35.14 -20.37 94.28
N SER A 393 -34.33 -21.37 93.90
CA SER A 393 -34.42 -22.70 94.56
C SER A 393 -33.95 -22.66 96.01
N GLN A 394 -32.91 -21.88 96.32
CA GLN A 394 -32.45 -21.64 97.68
C GLN A 394 -33.50 -20.89 98.53
N VAL A 395 -34.17 -19.89 97.96
CA VAL A 395 -35.25 -19.17 98.62
C VAL A 395 -36.47 -20.09 98.93
N LEU A 396 -36.76 -21.00 97.95
CA LEU A 396 -37.81 -21.99 98.17
C LEU A 396 -37.45 -23.00 99.26
N GLN A 397 -36.21 -23.38 99.42
CA GLN A 397 -35.74 -24.24 100.53
C GLN A 397 -35.78 -23.56 101.92
N LEU A 398 -35.66 -22.21 101.96
CA LEU A 398 -35.77 -21.44 103.24
C LEU A 398 -37.22 -21.15 103.64
N LEU A 399 -38.18 -21.38 102.72
CA LEU A 399 -39.62 -21.22 102.97
C LEU A 399 -40.37 -22.51 103.34
N GLN A 400 -39.66 -23.66 103.31
CA GLN A 400 -40.16 -24.94 103.79
C GLN A 400 -39.61 -25.23 105.19
#